data_3506f6dcd9fa1d688eddd7d8604c53c2
#
_entry.id   3506f6dcd9fa1d688eddd7d8604c53c2
#
_cell.length_a   1.000
_cell.length_b   1.000
_cell.length_c   1.000
_cell.angle_alpha   90.00
_cell.angle_beta   90.00
_cell.angle_gamma   90.00
#
_symmetry.space_group_name_H-M   'P 1'
#
loop_
_entity.id
_entity.type
_entity.pdbx_description
1 polymer ?
#
loop_
_entity_poly.entity_id
_entity_poly.type
_entity_poly.pdbx_seq_one_letter_code
_entity_poly.pdbx_strand_id
1 'polypeptide(L)'
;MGKTKAINERKTKFGTEPVGKLLISLAVPAIIANLVNALYNVVDQIFIGQKIGFLGNAATNVAFPLTTICLAIGLMTGVGAATNFNLELGRKRPKRAKSVAGTAATMLLLSGIILCILINIFLRPMLTAFGATDQIFDYAIEYTQITSLGIPFLLFSIGANPMVRADGNSFYSMLAIVIGAITNTILDPLFMFGFNMGMDGAAWATVIGQFISAIMLGLYFFRFKSVKFELKDFKIKIREIWILFMLGTSPLIFQCSALIVQIVTNNLLKIYGAKSIYGSEIPIAVAGIVMKINVIFIAILLGLTQGAQPIAGFNYGAKKYARVREILKLSLKVAFIISLVAFAIAELFPVRIISVFGNGSKLYFQYGTKYMRVFLFFIFLNGIQGAITMFLTSIGRASKGAFLSLVRQIISLLPLLIILPHFMGIDGIMFAFPIADFIAFVVSVIVLKGEMKSIPKVNQDV
;
A
#
# COMPACT_ATOMS: atom_id res chain seq x y z
N MET A 1 6.31 9.56 38.46
CA MET A 1 5.47 8.33 38.68
C MET A 1 4.36 8.14 37.62
N GLY A 2 3.60 9.15 37.22
CA GLY A 2 2.49 8.98 36.27
C GLY A 2 2.89 8.48 34.86
N LYS A 3 4.04 8.90 34.29
CA LYS A 3 4.49 8.50 32.94
C LYS A 3 4.98 7.05 32.86
N THR A 4 5.58 6.52 33.92
CA THR A 4 6.00 5.13 33.99
C THR A 4 4.80 4.18 34.08
N LYS A 5 3.73 4.60 34.75
CA LYS A 5 2.47 3.88 34.87
C LYS A 5 1.74 3.79 33.51
N ALA A 6 1.69 4.89 32.74
CA ALA A 6 1.12 4.92 31.39
C ALA A 6 1.89 4.06 30.38
N ILE A 7 3.24 3.98 30.49
CA ILE A 7 4.09 3.09 29.69
C ILE A 7 3.81 1.62 30.01
N ASN A 8 3.59 1.29 31.27
CA ASN A 8 3.24 -0.07 31.69
C ASN A 8 1.80 -0.45 31.28
N GLU A 9 0.84 0.46 31.37
CA GLU A 9 -0.57 0.18 31.03
C GLU A 9 -0.79 -0.10 29.53
N ARG A 10 -0.06 0.56 28.61
CA ARG A 10 -0.16 0.24 27.16
C ARG A 10 0.65 -0.96 26.73
N LYS A 11 1.77 -1.24 27.37
CA LYS A 11 2.47 -2.52 27.19
C LYS A 11 1.58 -3.71 27.55
N THR A 12 0.64 -3.51 28.48
CA THR A 12 -0.37 -4.51 28.85
C THR A 12 -1.52 -4.59 27.83
N LYS A 13 -1.94 -3.50 27.19
CA LYS A 13 -3.12 -3.49 26.31
C LYS A 13 -3.06 -4.51 25.19
N PHE A 14 -1.99 -4.52 24.38
CA PHE A 14 -1.83 -5.52 23.30
C PHE A 14 -1.82 -6.96 23.82
N GLY A 15 -1.35 -7.15 25.05
CA GLY A 15 -1.24 -8.47 25.68
C GLY A 15 -2.42 -8.87 26.55
N THR A 16 -3.39 -7.97 26.84
CA THR A 16 -4.46 -8.21 27.83
C THR A 16 -5.86 -7.87 27.32
N GLU A 17 -6.05 -6.79 26.53
CA GLU A 17 -7.37 -6.43 26.00
C GLU A 17 -7.88 -7.48 25.01
N PRO A 18 -9.22 -7.66 24.87
CA PRO A 18 -9.80 -8.55 23.89
C PRO A 18 -9.30 -8.26 22.47
N VAL A 19 -8.87 -9.29 21.75
CA VAL A 19 -8.24 -9.16 20.43
C VAL A 19 -9.16 -8.48 19.41
N GLY A 20 -10.47 -8.79 19.47
CA GLY A 20 -11.47 -8.16 18.57
C GLY A 20 -11.59 -6.65 18.79
N LYS A 21 -11.60 -6.19 20.05
CA LYS A 21 -11.65 -4.76 20.38
C LYS A 21 -10.40 -4.03 19.91
N LEU A 22 -9.23 -4.63 20.10
CA LEU A 22 -7.96 -4.09 19.61
C LEU A 22 -7.93 -4.01 18.08
N LEU A 23 -8.38 -5.07 17.40
CA LEU A 23 -8.41 -5.09 15.94
C LEU A 23 -9.29 -3.96 15.40
N ILE A 24 -10.50 -3.79 15.90
CA ILE A 24 -11.40 -2.70 15.47
C ILE A 24 -10.76 -1.34 15.71
N SER A 25 -10.20 -1.10 16.91
CA SER A 25 -9.60 0.19 17.26
C SER A 25 -8.38 0.58 16.41
N LEU A 26 -7.69 -0.39 15.82
CA LEU A 26 -6.52 -0.16 14.99
C LEU A 26 -6.86 -0.26 13.49
N ALA A 27 -7.73 -1.19 13.10
CA ALA A 27 -8.05 -1.42 11.69
C ALA A 27 -8.99 -0.34 11.13
N VAL A 28 -10.03 0.07 11.87
CA VAL A 28 -10.99 1.06 11.35
C VAL A 28 -10.30 2.39 10.97
N PRO A 29 -9.47 3.01 11.83
CA PRO A 29 -8.73 4.20 11.41
C PRO A 29 -7.78 3.94 10.23
N ALA A 30 -7.13 2.77 10.16
CA ALA A 30 -6.25 2.44 9.05
C ALA A 30 -7.03 2.26 7.73
N ILE A 31 -8.21 1.66 7.77
CA ILE A 31 -9.11 1.54 6.60
C ILE A 31 -9.51 2.93 6.11
N ILE A 32 -9.95 3.81 7.01
CA ILE A 32 -10.33 5.19 6.66
C ILE A 32 -9.15 5.92 6.02
N ALA A 33 -7.95 5.83 6.60
CA ALA A 33 -6.75 6.45 6.06
C ALA A 33 -6.44 5.97 4.64
N ASN A 34 -6.49 4.66 4.40
CA ASN A 34 -6.21 4.09 3.08
C ASN A 34 -7.30 4.45 2.06
N LEU A 35 -8.57 4.47 2.45
CA LEU A 35 -9.67 4.90 1.58
C LEU A 35 -9.54 6.38 1.22
N VAL A 36 -9.28 7.25 2.19
CA VAL A 36 -9.07 8.68 1.92
C VAL A 36 -7.88 8.89 0.99
N ASN A 37 -6.78 8.15 1.22
CA ASN A 37 -5.61 8.19 0.35
C ASN A 37 -5.90 7.73 -1.09
N ALA A 38 -6.74 6.72 -1.27
CA ALA A 38 -7.16 6.28 -2.60
C ALA A 38 -8.08 7.31 -3.29
N LEU A 39 -9.00 7.92 -2.53
CA LEU A 39 -9.96 8.87 -3.06
C LEU A 39 -9.32 10.21 -3.44
N TYR A 40 -8.40 10.75 -2.61
CA TYR A 40 -7.80 12.04 -2.93
C TYR A 40 -6.98 11.99 -4.23
N ASN A 41 -6.32 10.87 -4.52
CA ASN A 41 -5.62 10.69 -5.80
C ASN A 41 -6.57 10.78 -7.01
N VAL A 42 -7.82 10.31 -6.86
CA VAL A 42 -8.84 10.43 -7.90
C VAL A 42 -9.31 11.86 -8.05
N VAL A 43 -9.50 12.57 -6.94
CA VAL A 43 -9.94 13.98 -6.92
C VAL A 43 -8.89 14.90 -7.57
N ASP A 44 -7.61 14.71 -7.23
CA ASP A 44 -6.48 15.42 -7.85
C ASP A 44 -6.48 15.25 -9.38
N GLN A 45 -6.63 14.01 -9.86
CA GLN A 45 -6.73 13.73 -11.31
C GLN A 45 -7.94 14.40 -11.97
N ILE A 46 -9.06 14.56 -11.26
CA ILE A 46 -10.23 15.28 -11.77
C ILE A 46 -9.91 16.76 -11.94
N PHE A 47 -9.30 17.41 -10.97
CA PHE A 47 -8.94 18.84 -11.07
C PHE A 47 -7.92 19.10 -12.17
N ILE A 48 -6.88 18.27 -12.28
CA ILE A 48 -5.89 18.34 -13.37
C ILE A 48 -6.58 18.17 -14.73
N GLY A 49 -7.47 17.18 -14.86
CA GLY A 49 -8.22 16.93 -16.09
C GLY A 49 -9.14 18.07 -16.47
N GLN A 50 -9.78 18.75 -15.51
CA GLN A 50 -10.65 19.90 -15.75
C GLN A 50 -9.88 21.16 -16.15
N LYS A 51 -8.70 21.42 -15.57
CA LYS A 51 -7.92 22.64 -15.82
C LYS A 51 -7.03 22.54 -17.05
N ILE A 52 -6.33 21.41 -17.22
CA ILE A 52 -5.27 21.22 -18.21
C ILE A 52 -5.73 20.27 -19.34
N GLY A 53 -6.74 19.45 -19.03
CA GLY A 53 -7.24 18.44 -19.95
C GLY A 53 -6.47 17.11 -19.86
N PHE A 54 -6.63 16.28 -20.89
CA PHE A 54 -6.06 14.93 -20.92
C PHE A 54 -4.53 14.92 -20.90
N LEU A 55 -3.86 15.97 -21.41
CA LEU A 55 -2.39 16.08 -21.40
C LEU A 55 -1.82 16.18 -19.98
N GLY A 56 -2.51 16.91 -19.08
CA GLY A 56 -2.11 16.99 -17.67
C GLY A 56 -2.20 15.63 -16.97
N ASN A 57 -3.29 14.90 -17.17
CA ASN A 57 -3.44 13.55 -16.64
C ASN A 57 -2.41 12.56 -17.23
N ALA A 58 -2.08 12.70 -18.53
CA ALA A 58 -1.04 11.90 -19.15
C ALA A 58 0.34 12.19 -18.55
N ALA A 59 0.66 13.45 -18.26
CA ALA A 59 1.90 13.88 -17.64
C ALA A 59 2.07 13.28 -16.22
N THR A 60 1.03 13.33 -15.38
CA THR A 60 1.07 12.72 -14.05
C THR A 60 1.22 11.20 -14.09
N ASN A 61 0.61 10.53 -15.10
CA ASN A 61 0.77 9.09 -15.29
C ASN A 61 2.22 8.70 -15.65
N VAL A 62 2.93 9.53 -16.41
CA VAL A 62 4.35 9.31 -16.70
C VAL A 62 5.22 9.49 -15.45
N ALA A 63 4.83 10.34 -14.52
CA ALA A 63 5.51 10.51 -13.23
C ALA A 63 5.19 9.39 -12.21
N PHE A 64 4.14 8.61 -12.41
CA PHE A 64 3.65 7.59 -11.47
C PHE A 64 4.69 6.53 -11.06
N PRO A 65 5.59 6.01 -11.92
CA PRO A 65 6.65 5.09 -11.51
C PRO A 65 7.53 5.63 -10.39
N LEU A 66 7.80 6.95 -10.34
CA LEU A 66 8.56 7.58 -9.24
C LEU A 66 7.83 7.43 -7.90
N THR A 67 6.53 7.67 -7.89
CA THR A 67 5.70 7.48 -6.69
C THR A 67 5.72 6.02 -6.23
N THR A 68 5.70 5.07 -7.14
CA THR A 68 5.79 3.63 -6.82
C THR A 68 7.14 3.27 -6.20
N ILE A 69 8.24 3.83 -6.68
CA ILE A 69 9.57 3.64 -6.08
C ILE A 69 9.58 4.21 -4.65
N CYS A 70 9.04 5.41 -4.45
CA CYS A 70 8.90 6.00 -3.12
C CYS A 70 8.06 5.13 -2.18
N LEU A 71 6.93 4.59 -2.66
CA LEU A 71 6.10 3.65 -1.91
C LEU A 71 6.86 2.38 -1.52
N ALA A 72 7.63 1.81 -2.44
CA ALA A 72 8.41 0.60 -2.19
C ALA A 72 9.44 0.82 -1.07
N ILE A 73 10.22 1.91 -1.14
CA ILE A 73 11.25 2.25 -0.15
C ILE A 73 10.61 2.64 1.19
N GLY A 74 9.57 3.48 1.15
CA GLY A 74 8.86 3.94 2.34
C GLY A 74 8.22 2.80 3.11
N LEU A 75 7.50 1.90 2.42
CA LEU A 75 6.87 0.73 3.04
C LEU A 75 7.89 -0.30 3.50
N MET A 76 8.96 -0.54 2.74
CA MET A 76 10.06 -1.41 3.18
C MET A 76 10.61 -0.94 4.52
N THR A 77 10.99 0.32 4.61
CA THR A 77 11.57 0.89 5.82
C THR A 77 10.56 0.96 6.96
N GLY A 78 9.34 1.46 6.68
CA GLY A 78 8.31 1.67 7.70
C GLY A 78 7.71 0.38 8.27
N VAL A 79 7.35 -0.58 7.40
CA VAL A 79 6.82 -1.88 7.84
C VAL A 79 7.91 -2.70 8.53
N GLY A 80 9.15 -2.66 8.03
CA GLY A 80 10.31 -3.29 8.67
C GLY A 80 10.53 -2.75 10.09
N ALA A 81 10.51 -1.42 10.25
CA ALA A 81 10.65 -0.76 11.55
C ALA A 81 9.49 -1.10 12.50
N ALA A 82 8.24 -1.00 12.02
CA ALA A 82 7.05 -1.29 12.82
C ALA A 82 7.02 -2.75 13.29
N THR A 83 7.39 -3.68 12.42
CA THR A 83 7.49 -5.12 12.76
C THR A 83 8.55 -5.35 13.85
N ASN A 84 9.77 -4.82 13.65
CA ASN A 84 10.82 -4.93 14.65
C ASN A 84 10.42 -4.29 15.99
N PHE A 85 9.84 -3.09 15.93
CA PHE A 85 9.38 -2.34 17.10
C PHE A 85 8.41 -3.17 17.95
N ASN A 86 7.40 -3.76 17.34
CA ASN A 86 6.42 -4.57 18.05
C ASN A 86 7.02 -5.87 18.63
N LEU A 87 7.87 -6.55 17.84
CA LEU A 87 8.57 -7.76 18.31
C LEU A 87 9.46 -7.48 19.52
N GLU A 88 10.27 -6.43 19.46
CA GLU A 88 11.21 -6.09 20.53
C GLU A 88 10.49 -5.53 21.77
N LEU A 89 9.38 -4.81 21.60
CA LEU A 89 8.52 -4.41 22.72
C LEU A 89 7.90 -5.63 23.42
N GLY A 90 7.43 -6.61 22.64
CA GLY A 90 6.91 -7.86 23.18
C GLY A 90 7.98 -8.63 23.97
N ARG A 91 9.23 -8.61 23.49
CA ARG A 91 10.42 -9.19 24.17
C ARG A 91 10.92 -8.39 25.36
N LYS A 92 10.22 -7.31 25.76
CA LYS A 92 10.63 -6.37 26.82
C LYS A 92 11.97 -5.66 26.54
N ARG A 93 12.33 -5.40 25.27
CA ARG A 93 13.60 -4.77 24.83
C ARG A 93 13.38 -3.37 24.22
N PRO A 94 12.87 -2.37 24.98
CA PRO A 94 12.51 -1.07 24.41
C PRO A 94 13.70 -0.28 23.83
N LYS A 95 14.93 -0.51 24.36
CA LYS A 95 16.15 0.12 23.81
C LYS A 95 16.43 -0.29 22.37
N ARG A 96 16.18 -1.56 22.02
CA ARG A 96 16.32 -2.05 20.65
C ARG A 96 15.19 -1.54 19.75
N ALA A 97 13.96 -1.59 20.24
CA ALA A 97 12.81 -1.07 19.51
C ALA A 97 13.02 0.38 19.07
N LYS A 98 13.43 1.27 19.99
CA LYS A 98 13.64 2.69 19.68
C LYS A 98 14.85 2.92 18.75
N SER A 99 15.92 2.13 18.87
CA SER A 99 17.09 2.24 18.00
C SER A 99 16.77 1.98 16.54
N VAL A 100 16.03 0.91 16.26
CA VAL A 100 15.62 0.56 14.88
C VAL A 100 14.64 1.59 14.33
N ALA A 101 13.66 2.03 15.11
CA ALA A 101 12.68 3.03 14.69
C ALA A 101 13.33 4.41 14.44
N GLY A 102 14.29 4.83 15.26
CA GLY A 102 15.05 6.06 15.05
C GLY A 102 15.92 6.02 13.79
N THR A 103 16.66 4.91 13.59
CA THR A 103 17.43 4.69 12.34
C THR A 103 16.51 4.72 11.11
N ALA A 104 15.31 4.12 11.19
CA ALA A 104 14.34 4.12 10.11
C ALA A 104 13.84 5.54 9.78
N ALA A 105 13.53 6.36 10.78
CA ALA A 105 13.09 7.74 10.58
C ALA A 105 14.16 8.57 9.84
N THR A 106 15.42 8.44 10.24
CA THR A 106 16.54 9.14 9.57
C THR A 106 16.77 8.59 8.16
N MET A 107 16.71 7.27 7.99
CA MET A 107 16.87 6.62 6.67
C MET A 107 15.79 7.08 5.69
N LEU A 108 14.53 7.22 6.13
CA LEU A 108 13.43 7.73 5.30
C LEU A 108 13.69 9.14 4.79
N LEU A 109 14.13 10.05 5.66
CA LEU A 109 14.46 11.42 5.27
C LEU A 109 15.65 11.46 4.32
N LEU A 110 16.73 10.76 4.65
CA LEU A 110 17.96 10.77 3.82
C LEU A 110 17.72 10.12 2.45
N SER A 111 17.04 8.98 2.40
CA SER A 111 16.70 8.36 1.11
C SER A 111 15.78 9.26 0.28
N GLY A 112 14.85 9.97 0.92
CA GLY A 112 14.00 10.95 0.26
C GLY A 112 14.81 12.13 -0.33
N ILE A 113 15.77 12.68 0.41
CA ILE A 113 16.66 13.75 -0.07
C ILE A 113 17.53 13.23 -1.23
N ILE A 114 18.12 12.06 -1.10
CA ILE A 114 18.93 11.45 -2.16
C ILE A 114 18.09 11.25 -3.42
N LEU A 115 16.87 10.69 -3.30
CA LEU A 115 15.98 10.52 -4.44
C LEU A 115 15.57 11.85 -5.06
N CYS A 116 15.27 12.88 -4.26
CA CYS A 116 14.97 14.20 -4.75
C CYS A 116 16.11 14.74 -5.61
N ILE A 117 17.37 14.65 -5.13
CA ILE A 117 18.57 15.10 -5.87
C ILE A 117 18.74 14.29 -7.16
N LEU A 118 18.66 12.96 -7.09
CA LEU A 118 18.82 12.08 -8.26
C LEU A 118 17.75 12.35 -9.32
N ILE A 119 16.50 12.51 -8.91
CA ILE A 119 15.39 12.80 -9.83
C ILE A 119 15.63 14.14 -10.54
N ASN A 120 16.04 15.19 -9.83
CA ASN A 120 16.31 16.48 -10.46
C ASN A 120 17.52 16.45 -11.42
N ILE A 121 18.56 15.69 -11.11
CA ILE A 121 19.72 15.51 -11.99
C ILE A 121 19.33 14.75 -13.27
N PHE A 122 18.54 13.66 -13.13
CA PHE A 122 18.16 12.78 -14.22
C PHE A 122 16.74 12.99 -14.73
N LEU A 123 16.11 14.15 -14.46
CA LEU A 123 14.69 14.39 -14.71
C LEU A 123 14.31 14.10 -16.17
N ARG A 124 15.00 14.74 -17.13
CA ARG A 124 14.71 14.57 -18.56
C ARG A 124 14.87 13.13 -19.05
N PRO A 125 16.03 12.46 -18.87
CA PRO A 125 16.20 11.07 -19.30
C PRO A 125 15.23 10.10 -18.61
N MET A 126 14.86 10.34 -17.35
CA MET A 126 13.88 9.50 -16.65
C MET A 126 12.47 9.63 -17.24
N LEU A 127 12.00 10.85 -17.49
CA LEU A 127 10.67 11.05 -18.07
C LEU A 127 10.59 10.48 -19.48
N THR A 128 11.65 10.61 -20.30
CA THR A 128 11.74 9.97 -21.62
C THR A 128 11.68 8.45 -21.50
N ALA A 129 12.41 7.84 -20.55
CA ALA A 129 12.39 6.41 -20.31
C ALA A 129 11.02 5.91 -19.82
N PHE A 130 10.26 6.74 -19.12
CA PHE A 130 8.89 6.42 -18.67
C PHE A 130 7.83 6.67 -19.74
N GLY A 131 8.22 7.12 -20.93
CA GLY A 131 7.33 7.25 -22.08
C GLY A 131 6.72 8.64 -22.25
N ALA A 132 7.35 9.69 -21.76
CA ALA A 132 6.91 11.07 -22.06
C ALA A 132 7.05 11.35 -23.55
N THR A 133 5.98 11.83 -24.17
CA THR A 133 5.96 12.32 -25.55
C THR A 133 6.21 13.83 -25.58
N ASP A 134 6.61 14.36 -26.71
CA ASP A 134 6.89 15.80 -26.86
C ASP A 134 5.73 16.69 -26.39
N GLN A 135 4.48 16.22 -26.59
CA GLN A 135 3.28 16.97 -26.19
C GLN A 135 3.06 17.09 -24.69
N ILE A 136 3.50 16.10 -23.91
CA ILE A 136 3.30 16.06 -22.46
C ILE A 136 4.58 16.33 -21.67
N PHE A 137 5.71 16.48 -22.37
CA PHE A 137 7.03 16.53 -21.75
C PHE A 137 7.20 17.73 -20.81
N ASP A 138 6.75 18.92 -21.26
CA ASP A 138 6.84 20.13 -20.45
C ASP A 138 5.97 20.07 -19.20
N TYR A 139 4.72 19.60 -19.32
CA TYR A 139 3.83 19.38 -18.18
C TYR A 139 4.38 18.34 -17.20
N ALA A 140 5.04 17.29 -17.73
CA ALA A 140 5.65 16.26 -16.89
C ALA A 140 6.90 16.80 -16.15
N ILE A 141 7.68 17.67 -16.76
CA ILE A 141 8.82 18.35 -16.11
C ILE A 141 8.31 19.27 -15.01
N GLU A 142 7.40 20.20 -15.31
CA GLU A 142 6.83 21.15 -14.33
C GLU A 142 6.30 20.39 -13.10
N TYR A 143 5.45 19.41 -13.30
CA TYR A 143 4.89 18.61 -12.22
C TYR A 143 5.94 17.83 -11.43
N THR A 144 6.85 17.12 -12.11
CA THR A 144 7.80 16.23 -11.45
C THR A 144 8.89 17.01 -10.72
N GLN A 145 9.33 18.14 -11.26
CA GLN A 145 10.32 18.99 -10.62
C GLN A 145 9.84 19.49 -9.26
N ILE A 146 8.60 19.98 -9.19
CA ILE A 146 8.01 20.47 -7.93
C ILE A 146 7.71 19.29 -6.99
N THR A 147 7.04 18.25 -7.48
CA THR A 147 6.68 17.09 -6.63
C THR A 147 7.89 16.35 -6.11
N SER A 148 9.04 16.39 -6.81
CA SER A 148 10.31 15.83 -6.32
C SER A 148 10.78 16.46 -5.02
N LEU A 149 10.53 17.76 -4.80
CA LEU A 149 10.81 18.45 -3.54
C LEU A 149 9.98 17.90 -2.37
N GLY A 150 8.83 17.33 -2.68
CA GLY A 150 7.96 16.65 -1.71
C GLY A 150 8.40 15.23 -1.33
N ILE A 151 9.30 14.60 -2.10
CA ILE A 151 9.69 13.19 -1.90
C ILE A 151 10.24 12.90 -0.49
N PRO A 152 11.09 13.74 0.14
CA PRO A 152 11.51 13.50 1.52
C PRO A 152 10.35 13.41 2.49
N PHE A 153 9.34 14.26 2.33
CA PHE A 153 8.13 14.28 3.17
C PHE A 153 7.21 13.10 2.85
N LEU A 154 7.07 12.74 1.58
CA LEU A 154 6.33 11.58 1.13
C LEU A 154 6.89 10.28 1.72
N LEU A 155 8.21 10.03 1.55
CA LEU A 155 8.86 8.84 2.11
C LEU A 155 8.72 8.78 3.62
N PHE A 156 8.95 9.92 4.29
CA PHE A 156 8.80 9.99 5.74
C PHE A 156 7.37 9.67 6.17
N SER A 157 6.37 10.24 5.50
CA SER A 157 4.95 9.97 5.82
C SER A 157 4.58 8.52 5.62
N ILE A 158 4.97 7.91 4.50
CA ILE A 158 4.71 6.50 4.20
C ILE A 158 5.34 5.58 5.24
N GLY A 159 6.59 5.85 5.61
CA GLY A 159 7.33 4.98 6.54
C GLY A 159 7.04 5.24 8.02
N ALA A 160 6.81 6.47 8.43
CA ALA A 160 6.48 6.82 9.82
C ALA A 160 5.07 6.38 10.22
N ASN A 161 4.12 6.33 9.29
CA ASN A 161 2.75 5.94 9.52
C ASN A 161 2.60 4.54 10.15
N PRO A 162 3.23 3.45 9.63
CA PRO A 162 3.27 2.15 10.30
C PRO A 162 3.89 2.19 11.71
N MET A 163 4.90 3.03 11.94
CA MET A 163 5.56 3.15 13.23
C MET A 163 4.65 3.79 14.29
N VAL A 164 3.86 4.80 13.92
CA VAL A 164 2.86 5.42 14.80
C VAL A 164 1.76 4.41 15.17
N ARG A 165 1.32 3.57 14.21
CA ARG A 165 0.39 2.48 14.49
C ARG A 165 1.01 1.41 15.41
N ALA A 166 2.28 1.12 15.23
CA ALA A 166 3.01 0.19 16.09
C ALA A 166 3.08 0.65 17.56
N ASP A 167 3.08 1.96 17.81
CA ASP A 167 2.95 2.54 19.15
C ASP A 167 1.50 2.48 19.69
N GLY A 168 0.55 1.95 18.91
CA GLY A 168 -0.86 1.78 19.28
C GLY A 168 -1.74 3.00 19.06
N ASN A 169 -1.33 3.99 18.27
CA ASN A 169 -2.10 5.19 17.97
C ASN A 169 -2.49 5.28 16.49
N SER A 170 -3.31 4.32 16.05
CA SER A 170 -3.82 4.27 14.67
C SER A 170 -4.69 5.48 14.32
N PHE A 171 -5.39 6.05 15.31
CA PHE A 171 -6.21 7.25 15.12
C PHE A 171 -5.35 8.46 14.73
N TYR A 172 -4.23 8.70 15.40
CA TYR A 172 -3.32 9.79 15.04
C TYR A 172 -2.67 9.56 13.67
N SER A 173 -2.28 8.33 13.39
CA SER A 173 -1.78 7.91 12.07
C SER A 173 -2.79 8.22 10.96
N MET A 174 -4.09 7.93 11.17
CA MET A 174 -5.17 8.29 10.27
C MET A 174 -5.29 9.82 10.11
N LEU A 175 -5.34 10.56 11.22
CA LEU A 175 -5.48 12.02 11.17
C LEU A 175 -4.37 12.68 10.35
N ALA A 176 -3.12 12.23 10.47
CA ALA A 176 -2.00 12.77 9.71
C ALA A 176 -2.21 12.61 8.19
N ILE A 177 -2.70 11.46 7.74
CA ILE A 177 -2.99 11.22 6.31
C ILE A 177 -4.21 12.02 5.88
N VAL A 178 -5.29 11.99 6.66
CA VAL A 178 -6.56 12.66 6.31
C VAL A 178 -6.38 14.18 6.22
N ILE A 179 -5.67 14.79 7.17
CA ILE A 179 -5.41 16.23 7.15
C ILE A 179 -4.54 16.60 5.94
N GLY A 180 -3.51 15.83 5.62
CA GLY A 180 -2.70 16.06 4.42
C GLY A 180 -3.53 15.94 3.12
N ALA A 181 -4.39 14.92 3.03
CA ALA A 181 -5.26 14.73 1.88
C ALA A 181 -6.31 15.85 1.74
N ILE A 182 -6.94 16.28 2.85
CA ILE A 182 -7.88 17.42 2.85
C ILE A 182 -7.16 18.70 2.44
N THR A 183 -5.95 18.94 2.98
CA THR A 183 -5.17 20.13 2.60
C THR A 183 -4.89 20.14 1.10
N ASN A 184 -4.41 19.03 0.54
CA ASN A 184 -4.20 18.91 -0.91
C ASN A 184 -5.50 19.20 -1.67
N THR A 185 -6.61 18.51 -1.34
CA THR A 185 -7.91 18.68 -2.02
C THR A 185 -8.45 20.12 -1.98
N ILE A 186 -8.15 20.88 -0.92
CA ILE A 186 -8.55 22.30 -0.83
C ILE A 186 -7.58 23.19 -1.63
N LEU A 187 -6.27 22.90 -1.58
CA LEU A 187 -5.27 23.72 -2.25
C LEU A 187 -5.25 23.49 -3.77
N ASP A 188 -5.61 22.31 -4.27
CA ASP A 188 -5.67 22.02 -5.71
C ASP A 188 -6.53 23.05 -6.45
N PRO A 189 -7.85 23.21 -6.15
CA PRO A 189 -8.66 24.19 -6.85
C PRO A 189 -8.23 25.62 -6.57
N LEU A 190 -7.73 25.93 -5.38
CA LEU A 190 -7.26 27.27 -5.04
C LEU A 190 -6.05 27.67 -5.89
N PHE A 191 -5.04 26.80 -6.03
CA PHE A 191 -3.83 27.10 -6.80
C PHE A 191 -4.08 27.00 -8.30
N MET A 192 -4.79 25.94 -8.75
CA MET A 192 -5.01 25.70 -10.17
C MET A 192 -5.97 26.70 -10.80
N PHE A 193 -7.10 27.01 -10.14
CA PHE A 193 -8.15 27.86 -10.67
C PHE A 193 -8.11 29.27 -10.07
N GLY A 194 -7.92 29.40 -8.74
CA GLY A 194 -7.89 30.69 -8.06
C GLY A 194 -6.65 31.51 -8.42
N PHE A 195 -5.47 30.95 -8.31
CA PHE A 195 -4.19 31.61 -8.65
C PHE A 195 -3.73 31.35 -10.09
N ASN A 196 -4.48 30.56 -10.85
CA ASN A 196 -4.18 30.21 -12.25
C ASN A 196 -2.79 29.59 -12.49
N MET A 197 -2.27 28.83 -11.50
CA MET A 197 -0.93 28.23 -11.55
C MET A 197 -0.85 26.98 -12.45
N GLY A 198 -1.99 26.47 -12.96
CA GLY A 198 -1.97 25.31 -13.85
C GLY A 198 -1.38 24.04 -13.18
N MET A 199 -0.42 23.40 -13.86
CA MET A 199 0.20 22.15 -13.39
C MET A 199 1.05 22.35 -12.13
N ASP A 200 1.74 23.49 -12.01
CA ASP A 200 2.50 23.86 -10.82
C ASP A 200 1.62 23.94 -9.58
N GLY A 201 0.38 24.40 -9.75
CA GLY A 201 -0.59 24.48 -8.65
C GLY A 201 -0.92 23.13 -8.04
N ALA A 202 -1.20 22.13 -8.86
CA ALA A 202 -1.45 20.75 -8.42
C ALA A 202 -0.20 20.16 -7.74
N ALA A 203 0.99 20.40 -8.31
CA ALA A 203 2.25 19.93 -7.75
C ALA A 203 2.53 20.53 -6.36
N TRP A 204 2.38 21.86 -6.19
CA TRP A 204 2.55 22.51 -4.88
C TRP A 204 1.51 22.08 -3.85
N ALA A 205 0.25 21.93 -4.23
CA ALA A 205 -0.79 21.43 -3.32
C ALA A 205 -0.44 20.02 -2.79
N THR A 206 0.08 19.16 -3.67
CA THR A 206 0.55 17.82 -3.31
C THR A 206 1.74 17.88 -2.33
N VAL A 207 2.75 18.71 -2.61
CA VAL A 207 3.92 18.87 -1.73
C VAL A 207 3.52 19.39 -0.35
N ILE A 208 2.63 20.38 -0.27
CA ILE A 208 2.16 20.95 0.99
C ILE A 208 1.37 19.90 1.80
N GLY A 209 0.49 19.14 1.16
CA GLY A 209 -0.24 18.05 1.81
C GLY A 209 0.69 16.98 2.40
N GLN A 210 1.73 16.58 1.65
CA GLN A 210 2.76 15.64 2.11
C GLN A 210 3.59 16.22 3.26
N PHE A 211 3.96 17.51 3.19
CA PHE A 211 4.70 18.20 4.23
C PHE A 211 3.92 18.25 5.55
N ILE A 212 2.64 18.60 5.52
CA ILE A 212 1.77 18.63 6.71
C ILE A 212 1.67 17.22 7.32
N SER A 213 1.43 16.20 6.51
CA SER A 213 1.41 14.81 6.97
C SER A 213 2.73 14.41 7.63
N ALA A 214 3.86 14.76 7.02
CA ALA A 214 5.19 14.45 7.53
C ALA A 214 5.48 15.16 8.86
N ILE A 215 5.13 16.44 8.98
CA ILE A 215 5.26 17.19 10.25
C ILE A 215 4.44 16.54 11.35
N MET A 216 3.17 16.24 11.10
CA MET A 216 2.31 15.61 12.10
C MET A 216 2.91 14.29 12.57
N LEU A 217 3.34 13.42 11.66
CA LEU A 217 3.97 12.15 12.02
C LEU A 217 5.31 12.35 12.72
N GLY A 218 6.12 13.32 12.30
CA GLY A 218 7.38 13.68 12.94
C GLY A 218 7.21 14.18 14.38
N LEU A 219 6.23 15.04 14.62
CA LEU A 219 5.88 15.50 15.96
C LEU A 219 5.44 14.36 16.88
N TYR A 220 4.85 13.31 16.32
CA TYR A 220 4.47 12.14 17.11
C TYR A 220 5.68 11.40 17.68
N PHE A 221 6.86 11.42 17.05
CA PHE A 221 8.06 10.79 17.62
C PHE A 221 8.41 11.33 19.01
N PHE A 222 8.13 12.61 19.27
CA PHE A 222 8.29 13.19 20.62
C PHE A 222 7.15 12.78 21.59
N ARG A 223 6.07 12.18 21.08
CA ARG A 223 4.88 11.77 21.83
C ARG A 223 4.68 10.26 21.91
N PHE A 224 5.66 9.48 21.43
CA PHE A 224 5.61 8.02 21.56
C PHE A 224 5.35 7.62 23.01
N LYS A 225 4.41 6.68 23.19
CA LYS A 225 3.98 6.26 24.53
C LYS A 225 4.72 5.02 25.02
N SER A 226 5.17 4.16 24.09
CA SER A 226 5.89 2.92 24.41
C SER A 226 7.36 3.15 24.71
N VAL A 227 7.97 4.17 24.11
CA VAL A 227 9.39 4.52 24.28
C VAL A 227 9.57 6.04 24.28
N LYS A 228 10.67 6.51 24.85
CA LYS A 228 11.10 7.91 24.71
C LYS A 228 12.30 7.96 23.79
N PHE A 229 12.16 8.68 22.68
CA PHE A 229 13.27 8.93 21.76
C PHE A 229 14.20 10.02 22.32
N GLU A 230 15.50 9.82 22.10
CA GLU A 230 16.58 10.77 22.33
C GLU A 230 17.31 11.02 21.00
N LEU A 231 17.97 12.15 20.82
CA LEU A 231 18.68 12.48 19.57
C LEU A 231 19.67 11.39 19.12
N LYS A 232 20.30 10.70 20.08
CA LYS A 232 21.20 9.58 19.81
C LYS A 232 20.52 8.37 19.15
N ASP A 233 19.20 8.22 19.28
CA ASP A 233 18.46 7.10 18.70
C ASP A 233 18.24 7.27 17.20
N PHE A 234 18.36 8.49 16.68
CA PHE A 234 18.25 8.83 15.25
C PHE A 234 19.59 8.65 14.48
N LYS A 235 20.67 8.25 15.15
CA LYS A 235 21.92 7.92 14.47
C LYS A 235 21.74 6.66 13.62
N ILE A 236 22.22 6.73 12.38
CA ILE A 236 22.21 5.59 11.46
C ILE A 236 23.16 4.52 11.96
N LYS A 237 22.67 3.27 12.02
CA LYS A 237 23.42 2.09 12.37
C LYS A 237 23.28 1.04 11.29
N ILE A 238 24.37 0.61 10.68
CA ILE A 238 24.37 -0.36 9.57
C ILE A 238 23.63 -1.66 9.94
N ARG A 239 23.80 -2.13 11.16
CA ARG A 239 23.10 -3.33 11.66
C ARG A 239 21.57 -3.16 11.65
N GLU A 240 21.08 -1.96 11.99
CA GLU A 240 19.65 -1.66 12.02
C GLU A 240 19.09 -1.54 10.60
N ILE A 241 19.85 -0.97 9.66
CA ILE A 241 19.49 -0.94 8.22
C ILE A 241 19.25 -2.36 7.70
N TRP A 242 20.15 -3.31 8.03
CA TRP A 242 19.99 -4.69 7.62
C TRP A 242 18.71 -5.33 8.16
N ILE A 243 18.36 -5.03 9.41
CA ILE A 243 17.09 -5.48 10.02
C ILE A 243 15.89 -4.91 9.28
N LEU A 244 15.93 -3.62 8.93
CA LEU A 244 14.87 -2.95 8.16
C LEU A 244 14.66 -3.63 6.80
N PHE A 245 15.78 -3.90 6.09
CA PHE A 245 15.73 -4.61 4.81
C PHE A 245 15.12 -6.01 4.97
N MET A 246 15.62 -6.81 5.91
CA MET A 246 15.14 -8.18 6.12
C MET A 246 13.65 -8.23 6.45
N LEU A 247 13.15 -7.34 7.31
CA LEU A 247 11.75 -7.33 7.74
C LEU A 247 10.83 -6.60 6.77
N GLY A 248 11.37 -5.69 5.95
CA GLY A 248 10.63 -4.92 4.96
C GLY A 248 10.66 -5.50 3.54
N THR A 249 11.31 -6.64 3.32
CA THR A 249 11.44 -7.26 1.98
C THR A 249 10.09 -7.58 1.35
N SER A 250 9.10 -8.03 2.15
CA SER A 250 7.79 -8.43 1.62
C SER A 250 7.04 -7.27 0.92
N PRO A 251 6.82 -6.10 1.53
CA PRO A 251 6.19 -4.98 0.83
C PRO A 251 7.03 -4.42 -0.32
N LEU A 252 8.36 -4.45 -0.23
CA LEU A 252 9.23 -4.04 -1.34
C LEU A 252 8.98 -4.91 -2.58
N ILE A 253 9.07 -6.23 -2.42
CA ILE A 253 8.87 -7.19 -3.50
C ILE A 253 7.46 -7.07 -4.07
N PHE A 254 6.45 -6.90 -3.20
CA PHE A 254 5.07 -6.72 -3.66
C PHE A 254 4.93 -5.51 -4.60
N GLN A 255 5.47 -4.35 -4.21
CA GLN A 255 5.35 -3.12 -5.01
C GLN A 255 6.12 -3.21 -6.34
N CYS A 256 7.35 -3.71 -6.33
CA CYS A 256 8.13 -3.90 -7.56
C CYS A 256 7.45 -4.89 -8.51
N SER A 257 6.95 -6.00 -7.99
CA SER A 257 6.27 -7.03 -8.80
C SER A 257 4.95 -6.51 -9.37
N ALA A 258 4.19 -5.74 -8.60
CA ALA A 258 2.92 -5.15 -9.04
C ALA A 258 3.14 -4.18 -10.21
N LEU A 259 4.21 -3.37 -10.18
CA LEU A 259 4.57 -2.46 -11.26
C LEU A 259 4.88 -3.23 -12.56
N ILE A 260 5.68 -4.30 -12.48
CA ILE A 260 6.01 -5.15 -13.64
C ILE A 260 4.73 -5.74 -14.24
N VAL A 261 3.87 -6.32 -13.41
CA VAL A 261 2.61 -6.93 -13.86
C VAL A 261 1.70 -5.89 -14.52
N GLN A 262 1.61 -4.67 -13.96
CA GLN A 262 0.81 -3.61 -14.54
C GLN A 262 1.28 -3.20 -15.93
N ILE A 263 2.59 -3.04 -16.11
CA ILE A 263 3.19 -2.70 -17.42
C ILE A 263 2.89 -3.80 -18.45
N VAL A 264 3.10 -5.07 -18.09
CA VAL A 264 2.86 -6.21 -18.97
C VAL A 264 1.38 -6.31 -19.31
N THR A 265 0.48 -6.18 -18.32
CA THR A 265 -0.96 -6.26 -18.55
C THR A 265 -1.44 -5.19 -19.53
N ASN A 266 -1.02 -3.93 -19.36
CA ASN A 266 -1.40 -2.83 -20.24
C ASN A 266 -0.94 -3.06 -21.69
N ASN A 267 0.30 -3.55 -21.88
CA ASN A 267 0.82 -3.88 -23.20
C ASN A 267 0.04 -5.04 -23.86
N LEU A 268 -0.26 -6.08 -23.10
CA LEU A 268 -1.02 -7.22 -23.63
C LEU A 268 -2.46 -6.83 -23.98
N LEU A 269 -3.13 -6.01 -23.16
CA LEU A 269 -4.46 -5.48 -23.47
C LEU A 269 -4.47 -4.66 -24.75
N LYS A 270 -3.41 -3.87 -25.02
CA LYS A 270 -3.26 -3.13 -26.28
C LYS A 270 -3.11 -4.08 -27.46
N ILE A 271 -2.19 -5.07 -27.39
CA ILE A 271 -1.87 -5.97 -28.48
C ILE A 271 -3.05 -6.90 -28.81
N TYR A 272 -3.60 -7.59 -27.82
CA TYR A 272 -4.69 -8.53 -28.02
C TYR A 272 -6.05 -7.86 -28.17
N GLY A 273 -6.23 -6.66 -27.59
CA GLY A 273 -7.40 -5.84 -27.81
C GLY A 273 -7.55 -5.44 -29.28
N ALA A 274 -6.47 -4.97 -29.92
CA ALA A 274 -6.45 -4.61 -31.33
C ALA A 274 -6.83 -5.78 -32.27
N LYS A 275 -6.59 -7.03 -31.84
CA LYS A 275 -6.94 -8.25 -32.58
C LYS A 275 -8.34 -8.78 -32.26
N SER A 276 -9.08 -8.14 -31.36
CA SER A 276 -10.42 -8.53 -30.91
C SER A 276 -11.50 -7.65 -31.51
N ILE A 277 -12.77 -8.07 -31.38
CA ILE A 277 -13.93 -7.25 -31.76
C ILE A 277 -14.09 -5.98 -30.91
N TYR A 278 -13.36 -5.87 -29.79
CA TYR A 278 -13.44 -4.76 -28.86
C TYR A 278 -12.48 -3.60 -29.20
N GLY A 279 -11.50 -3.84 -30.09
CA GLY A 279 -10.42 -2.87 -30.34
C GLY A 279 -9.46 -2.76 -29.15
N SER A 280 -8.45 -1.89 -29.27
CA SER A 280 -7.47 -1.67 -28.17
C SER A 280 -8.01 -0.79 -27.04
N GLU A 281 -8.92 0.11 -27.31
CA GLU A 281 -9.36 1.17 -26.39
C GLU A 281 -10.32 0.65 -25.31
N ILE A 282 -11.34 -0.14 -25.70
CA ILE A 282 -12.34 -0.67 -24.76
C ILE A 282 -11.69 -1.54 -23.67
N PRO A 283 -10.80 -2.51 -23.99
CA PRO A 283 -10.15 -3.32 -22.97
C PRO A 283 -9.30 -2.53 -21.99
N ILE A 284 -8.54 -1.55 -22.46
CA ILE A 284 -7.70 -0.69 -21.62
C ILE A 284 -8.57 0.17 -20.69
N ALA A 285 -9.62 0.79 -21.24
CA ALA A 285 -10.54 1.62 -20.45
C ALA A 285 -11.25 0.79 -19.36
N VAL A 286 -11.79 -0.37 -19.72
CA VAL A 286 -12.46 -1.28 -18.77
C VAL A 286 -11.51 -1.78 -17.71
N ALA A 287 -10.30 -2.23 -18.09
CA ALA A 287 -9.30 -2.67 -17.14
C ALA A 287 -8.93 -1.56 -16.14
N GLY A 288 -8.80 -0.32 -16.63
CA GLY A 288 -8.57 0.84 -15.77
C GLY A 288 -9.68 1.06 -14.73
N ILE A 289 -10.95 0.87 -15.10
CA ILE A 289 -12.09 0.98 -14.17
C ILE A 289 -12.05 -0.14 -13.14
N VAL A 290 -11.90 -1.38 -13.59
CA VAL A 290 -11.86 -2.53 -12.68
C VAL A 290 -10.67 -2.44 -11.72
N MET A 291 -9.52 -1.93 -12.17
CA MET A 291 -8.36 -1.67 -11.31
C MET A 291 -8.67 -0.60 -10.25
N LYS A 292 -9.39 0.49 -10.57
CA LYS A 292 -9.80 1.50 -9.59
C LYS A 292 -10.71 0.90 -8.51
N ILE A 293 -11.64 0.03 -8.89
CA ILE A 293 -12.52 -0.70 -7.96
C ILE A 293 -11.67 -1.62 -7.06
N ASN A 294 -10.74 -2.34 -7.66
CA ASN A 294 -9.83 -3.21 -6.93
C ASN A 294 -8.96 -2.46 -5.92
N VAL A 295 -8.51 -1.22 -6.24
CA VAL A 295 -7.77 -0.36 -5.31
C VAL A 295 -8.57 -0.03 -4.06
N ILE A 296 -9.88 0.27 -4.20
CA ILE A 296 -10.77 0.52 -3.04
C ILE A 296 -10.87 -0.74 -2.16
N PHE A 297 -11.05 -1.90 -2.77
CA PHE A 297 -11.08 -3.17 -2.05
C PHE A 297 -9.76 -3.47 -1.33
N ILE A 298 -8.63 -3.30 -2.03
CA ILE A 298 -7.30 -3.48 -1.44
C ILE A 298 -7.07 -2.49 -0.29
N ALA A 299 -7.52 -1.24 -0.39
CA ALA A 299 -7.39 -0.24 0.68
C ALA A 299 -8.07 -0.70 1.98
N ILE A 300 -9.24 -1.35 1.89
CA ILE A 300 -9.95 -1.91 3.05
C ILE A 300 -9.16 -3.09 3.64
N LEU A 301 -8.69 -4.01 2.81
CA LEU A 301 -7.91 -5.17 3.27
C LEU A 301 -6.57 -4.77 3.88
N LEU A 302 -5.88 -3.80 3.28
CA LEU A 302 -4.64 -3.26 3.83
C LEU A 302 -4.88 -2.61 5.19
N GLY A 303 -5.97 -1.85 5.36
CA GLY A 303 -6.32 -1.26 6.65
C GLY A 303 -6.57 -2.32 7.72
N LEU A 304 -7.30 -3.38 7.40
CA LEU A 304 -7.51 -4.52 8.29
C LEU A 304 -6.19 -5.17 8.72
N THR A 305 -5.35 -5.50 7.76
CA THR A 305 -4.07 -6.19 8.02
C THR A 305 -3.06 -5.31 8.73
N GLN A 306 -3.02 -4.01 8.43
CA GLN A 306 -2.22 -3.01 9.11
C GLN A 306 -2.66 -2.83 10.58
N GLY A 307 -3.96 -2.95 10.86
CA GLY A 307 -4.47 -2.96 12.25
C GLY A 307 -4.12 -4.23 13.02
N ALA A 308 -4.08 -5.38 12.35
CA ALA A 308 -3.69 -6.66 12.94
C ALA A 308 -2.18 -6.78 13.23
N GLN A 309 -1.34 -6.09 12.44
CA GLN A 309 0.12 -6.17 12.49
C GLN A 309 0.71 -5.92 13.90
N PRO A 310 0.40 -4.81 14.60
CA PRO A 310 0.97 -4.56 15.92
C PRO A 310 0.51 -5.60 16.97
N ILE A 311 -0.73 -6.10 16.86
CA ILE A 311 -1.25 -7.11 17.79
C ILE A 311 -0.49 -8.44 17.60
N ALA A 312 -0.33 -8.89 16.36
CA ALA A 312 0.39 -10.13 16.05
C ALA A 312 1.87 -10.04 16.44
N GLY A 313 2.57 -8.96 16.05
CA GLY A 313 3.99 -8.79 16.32
C GLY A 313 4.30 -8.68 17.80
N PHE A 314 3.55 -7.87 18.56
CA PHE A 314 3.74 -7.75 20.01
C PHE A 314 3.52 -9.10 20.72
N ASN A 315 2.40 -9.77 20.47
CA ASN A 315 2.08 -11.04 21.15
C ASN A 315 3.05 -12.18 20.75
N TYR A 316 3.53 -12.17 19.49
CA TYR A 316 4.57 -13.12 19.09
C TYR A 316 5.88 -12.85 19.83
N GLY A 317 6.32 -11.59 19.92
CA GLY A 317 7.49 -11.19 20.69
C GLY A 317 7.38 -11.52 22.18
N ALA A 318 6.17 -11.39 22.75
CA ALA A 318 5.86 -11.73 24.15
C ALA A 318 5.57 -13.21 24.38
N LYS A 319 5.73 -14.08 23.37
CA LYS A 319 5.45 -15.53 23.40
C LYS A 319 4.00 -15.88 23.81
N LYS A 320 3.04 -14.97 23.64
CA LYS A 320 1.62 -15.17 23.88
C LYS A 320 0.95 -15.82 22.66
N TYR A 321 1.32 -17.05 22.36
CA TYR A 321 0.97 -17.74 21.12
C TYR A 321 -0.51 -18.01 20.94
N ALA A 322 -1.28 -18.17 22.01
CA ALA A 322 -2.73 -18.27 21.95
C ALA A 322 -3.36 -17.03 21.31
N ARG A 323 -2.91 -15.84 21.70
CA ARG A 323 -3.38 -14.56 21.14
C ARG A 323 -2.91 -14.36 19.70
N VAL A 324 -1.71 -14.85 19.35
CA VAL A 324 -1.22 -14.84 17.95
C VAL A 324 -2.13 -15.68 17.06
N ARG A 325 -2.61 -16.83 17.54
CA ARG A 325 -3.57 -17.68 16.80
C ARG A 325 -4.95 -17.04 16.71
N GLU A 326 -5.39 -16.38 17.79
CA GLU A 326 -6.67 -15.67 17.85
C GLU A 326 -6.72 -14.53 16.84
N ILE A 327 -5.70 -13.65 16.80
CA ILE A 327 -5.66 -12.53 15.83
C ILE A 327 -5.56 -13.03 14.39
N LEU A 328 -4.80 -14.09 14.12
CA LEU A 328 -4.75 -14.71 12.79
C LEU A 328 -6.14 -15.20 12.35
N LYS A 329 -6.80 -16.01 13.17
CA LYS A 329 -8.13 -16.53 12.85
C LYS A 329 -9.14 -15.42 12.62
N LEU A 330 -9.13 -14.39 13.47
CA LEU A 330 -10.03 -13.24 13.37
C LEU A 330 -9.74 -12.44 12.10
N SER A 331 -8.48 -12.16 11.79
CA SER A 331 -8.08 -11.43 10.57
C SER A 331 -8.47 -12.19 9.31
N LEU A 332 -8.27 -13.50 9.26
CA LEU A 332 -8.68 -14.33 8.13
C LEU A 332 -10.19 -14.35 7.96
N LYS A 333 -10.96 -14.49 9.07
CA LYS A 333 -12.44 -14.46 9.03
C LYS A 333 -12.96 -13.12 8.52
N VAL A 334 -12.43 -12.00 9.04
CA VAL A 334 -12.87 -10.65 8.63
C VAL A 334 -12.46 -10.37 7.20
N ALA A 335 -11.22 -10.71 6.79
CA ALA A 335 -10.77 -10.59 5.40
C ALA A 335 -11.66 -11.39 4.44
N PHE A 336 -12.02 -12.61 4.78
CA PHE A 336 -12.91 -13.43 3.98
C PHE A 336 -14.30 -12.78 3.82
N ILE A 337 -14.89 -12.28 4.92
CA ILE A 337 -16.21 -11.62 4.89
C ILE A 337 -16.18 -10.38 4.02
N ILE A 338 -15.16 -9.50 4.20
CA ILE A 338 -15.00 -8.28 3.39
C ILE A 338 -14.87 -8.65 1.92
N SER A 339 -14.06 -9.64 1.60
CA SER A 339 -13.81 -10.09 0.24
C SER A 339 -15.04 -10.74 -0.39
N LEU A 340 -15.80 -11.49 0.39
CA LEU A 340 -17.05 -12.12 -0.07
C LEU A 340 -18.12 -11.06 -0.38
N VAL A 341 -18.21 -10.00 0.43
CA VAL A 341 -19.10 -8.86 0.16
C VAL A 341 -18.68 -8.15 -1.12
N ALA A 342 -17.38 -7.90 -1.31
CA ALA A 342 -16.85 -7.28 -2.53
C ALA A 342 -17.13 -8.15 -3.77
N PHE A 343 -16.94 -9.47 -3.67
CA PHE A 343 -17.30 -10.44 -4.71
C PHE A 343 -18.79 -10.36 -5.06
N ALA A 344 -19.67 -10.41 -4.06
CA ALA A 344 -21.11 -10.34 -4.28
C ALA A 344 -21.54 -9.04 -4.96
N ILE A 345 -20.97 -7.91 -4.57
CA ILE A 345 -21.23 -6.59 -5.21
C ILE A 345 -20.78 -6.60 -6.67
N ALA A 346 -19.59 -7.14 -6.97
CA ALA A 346 -19.05 -7.19 -8.32
C ALA A 346 -19.85 -8.13 -9.24
N GLU A 347 -20.35 -9.25 -8.70
CA GLU A 347 -21.15 -10.22 -9.47
C GLU A 347 -22.61 -9.75 -9.71
N LEU A 348 -23.23 -9.14 -8.69
CA LEU A 348 -24.65 -8.76 -8.77
C LEU A 348 -24.88 -7.44 -9.53
N PHE A 349 -23.93 -6.51 -9.44
CA PHE A 349 -24.13 -5.16 -9.96
C PHE A 349 -23.04 -4.67 -10.95
N PRO A 350 -22.44 -5.52 -11.82
CA PRO A 350 -21.29 -5.11 -12.64
C PRO A 350 -21.63 -3.97 -13.60
N VAL A 351 -22.79 -4.02 -14.26
CA VAL A 351 -23.23 -2.98 -15.20
C VAL A 351 -23.41 -1.63 -14.49
N ARG A 352 -24.04 -1.63 -13.30
CA ARG A 352 -24.25 -0.39 -12.53
C ARG A 352 -22.93 0.23 -12.09
N ILE A 353 -21.98 -0.60 -11.66
CA ILE A 353 -20.67 -0.14 -11.22
C ILE A 353 -19.91 0.49 -12.40
N ILE A 354 -19.89 -0.18 -13.56
CA ILE A 354 -19.20 0.33 -14.75
C ILE A 354 -19.85 1.62 -15.24
N SER A 355 -21.19 1.73 -15.21
CA SER A 355 -21.91 2.93 -15.66
C SER A 355 -21.64 4.18 -14.81
N VAL A 356 -21.21 4.04 -13.56
CA VAL A 356 -20.76 5.18 -12.72
C VAL A 356 -19.54 5.87 -13.33
N PHE A 357 -18.68 5.13 -14.06
CA PHE A 357 -17.45 5.66 -14.64
C PHE A 357 -17.62 6.19 -16.07
N GLY A 358 -18.78 6.02 -16.67
CA GLY A 358 -19.09 6.56 -17.99
C GLY A 358 -20.09 5.74 -18.78
N ASN A 359 -20.61 6.38 -19.85
CA ASN A 359 -21.47 5.73 -20.83
C ASN A 359 -20.62 5.22 -21.99
N GLY A 360 -20.99 4.05 -22.52
CA GLY A 360 -20.26 3.43 -23.61
C GLY A 360 -21.16 2.63 -24.54
N SER A 361 -20.56 2.04 -25.56
CA SER A 361 -21.24 1.18 -26.52
C SER A 361 -21.74 -0.12 -25.86
N LYS A 362 -22.61 -0.85 -26.54
CA LYS A 362 -23.03 -2.20 -26.11
C LYS A 362 -21.83 -3.13 -25.89
N LEU A 363 -20.82 -3.05 -26.74
CA LEU A 363 -19.57 -3.83 -26.63
C LEU A 363 -18.76 -3.45 -25.36
N TYR A 364 -18.75 -2.15 -24.98
CA TYR A 364 -18.09 -1.69 -23.77
C TYR A 364 -18.71 -2.32 -22.52
N PHE A 365 -20.02 -2.31 -22.38
CA PHE A 365 -20.69 -2.92 -21.22
C PHE A 365 -20.60 -4.45 -21.25
N GLN A 366 -20.66 -5.07 -22.40
CA GLN A 366 -20.51 -6.52 -22.55
C GLN A 366 -19.11 -6.98 -22.11
N TYR A 367 -18.06 -6.34 -22.62
CA TYR A 367 -16.69 -6.65 -22.23
C TYR A 367 -16.45 -6.32 -20.76
N GLY A 368 -16.91 -5.15 -20.29
CA GLY A 368 -16.72 -4.70 -18.93
C GLY A 368 -17.36 -5.61 -17.89
N THR A 369 -18.57 -6.07 -18.15
CA THR A 369 -19.26 -7.04 -17.29
C THR A 369 -18.51 -8.36 -17.22
N LYS A 370 -18.08 -8.89 -18.37
CA LYS A 370 -17.30 -10.12 -18.43
C LYS A 370 -15.96 -9.97 -17.71
N TYR A 371 -15.22 -8.90 -18.02
CA TYR A 371 -13.91 -8.64 -17.40
C TYR A 371 -14.02 -8.50 -15.89
N MET A 372 -14.98 -7.72 -15.38
CA MET A 372 -15.15 -7.52 -13.93
C MET A 372 -15.46 -8.83 -13.21
N ARG A 373 -16.40 -9.62 -13.71
CA ARG A 373 -16.77 -10.91 -13.11
C ARG A 373 -15.62 -11.89 -13.10
N VAL A 374 -14.91 -12.04 -14.22
CA VAL A 374 -13.79 -12.97 -14.31
C VAL A 374 -12.61 -12.50 -13.46
N PHE A 375 -12.24 -11.22 -13.56
CA PHE A 375 -11.10 -10.67 -12.82
C PHE A 375 -11.28 -10.75 -11.30
N LEU A 376 -12.49 -10.49 -10.79
CA LEU A 376 -12.79 -10.48 -9.36
C LEU A 376 -13.32 -11.83 -8.85
N PHE A 377 -13.36 -12.86 -9.68
CA PHE A 377 -13.98 -14.14 -9.33
C PHE A 377 -13.41 -14.77 -8.05
N PHE A 378 -12.09 -14.77 -7.88
CA PHE A 378 -11.42 -15.28 -6.69
C PHE A 378 -10.90 -14.19 -5.74
N ILE A 379 -11.51 -13.00 -5.76
CA ILE A 379 -11.10 -11.90 -4.87
C ILE A 379 -11.12 -12.29 -3.39
N PHE A 380 -12.00 -13.22 -2.98
CA PHE A 380 -12.06 -13.73 -1.61
C PHE A 380 -10.86 -14.62 -1.25
N LEU A 381 -10.26 -15.30 -2.22
CA LEU A 381 -9.00 -16.03 -2.02
C LEU A 381 -7.80 -15.08 -1.91
N ASN A 382 -7.79 -14.04 -2.73
CA ASN A 382 -6.78 -12.98 -2.70
C ASN A 382 -6.76 -12.26 -1.35
N GLY A 383 -7.93 -11.94 -0.80
CA GLY A 383 -8.04 -11.32 0.53
C GLY A 383 -7.42 -12.18 1.65
N ILE A 384 -7.65 -13.48 1.62
CA ILE A 384 -7.05 -14.42 2.57
C ILE A 384 -5.53 -14.50 2.37
N GLN A 385 -5.07 -14.60 1.11
CA GLN A 385 -3.64 -14.64 0.76
C GLN A 385 -2.91 -13.39 1.26
N GLY A 386 -3.48 -12.20 1.05
CA GLY A 386 -2.94 -10.94 1.55
C GLY A 386 -2.85 -10.89 3.08
N ALA A 387 -3.88 -11.37 3.78
CA ALA A 387 -3.88 -11.45 5.24
C ALA A 387 -2.81 -12.41 5.77
N ILE A 388 -2.60 -13.58 5.13
CA ILE A 388 -1.53 -14.52 5.47
C ILE A 388 -0.16 -13.88 5.28
N THR A 389 0.07 -13.25 4.14
CA THR A 389 1.33 -12.58 3.80
C THR A 389 1.70 -11.52 4.85
N MET A 390 0.73 -10.67 5.22
CA MET A 390 0.94 -9.62 6.21
C MET A 390 1.13 -10.18 7.63
N PHE A 391 0.41 -11.23 7.98
CA PHE A 391 0.60 -11.93 9.26
C PHE A 391 2.02 -12.49 9.38
N LEU A 392 2.53 -13.20 8.36
CA LEU A 392 3.89 -13.73 8.37
C LEU A 392 4.93 -12.62 8.51
N THR A 393 4.75 -11.51 7.81
CA THR A 393 5.61 -10.32 7.96
C THR A 393 5.57 -9.79 9.40
N SER A 394 4.38 -9.71 10.00
CA SER A 394 4.16 -9.18 11.36
C SER A 394 4.89 -9.98 12.45
N ILE A 395 4.98 -11.29 12.30
CA ILE A 395 5.70 -12.17 13.24
C ILE A 395 7.20 -12.31 12.92
N GLY A 396 7.72 -11.49 11.99
CA GLY A 396 9.14 -11.48 11.61
C GLY A 396 9.54 -12.52 10.56
N ARG A 397 8.57 -13.18 9.90
CA ARG A 397 8.79 -14.12 8.79
C ARG A 397 8.66 -13.44 7.42
N ALA A 398 9.31 -12.28 7.27
CA ALA A 398 9.17 -11.44 6.09
C ALA A 398 9.61 -12.12 4.79
N SER A 399 10.63 -13.01 4.83
CA SER A 399 11.05 -13.79 3.65
C SER A 399 9.95 -14.72 3.14
N LYS A 400 9.14 -15.32 4.04
CA LYS A 400 7.98 -16.13 3.64
C LYS A 400 6.89 -15.23 3.04
N GLY A 401 6.64 -14.04 3.62
CA GLY A 401 5.73 -13.06 3.04
C GLY A 401 6.18 -12.59 1.64
N ALA A 402 7.46 -12.30 1.47
CA ALA A 402 8.07 -11.97 0.19
C ALA A 402 7.89 -13.09 -0.85
N PHE A 403 8.15 -14.33 -0.47
CA PHE A 403 7.94 -15.50 -1.30
C PHE A 403 6.49 -15.62 -1.77
N LEU A 404 5.50 -15.44 -0.87
CA LEU A 404 4.08 -15.48 -1.26
C LEU A 404 3.70 -14.35 -2.24
N SER A 405 4.29 -13.17 -2.08
CA SER A 405 4.11 -12.06 -3.03
C SER A 405 4.68 -12.40 -4.41
N LEU A 406 5.87 -13.00 -4.46
CA LEU A 406 6.49 -13.48 -5.71
C LEU A 406 5.66 -14.59 -6.37
N VAL A 407 5.18 -15.55 -5.59
CA VAL A 407 4.33 -16.65 -6.10
C VAL A 407 3.12 -16.08 -6.84
N ARG A 408 2.44 -15.11 -6.24
CA ARG A 408 1.26 -14.51 -6.88
C ARG A 408 1.59 -13.71 -8.12
N GLN A 409 2.52 -12.75 -8.01
CA GLN A 409 2.76 -11.74 -9.05
C GLN A 409 3.68 -12.25 -10.17
N ILE A 410 4.80 -12.86 -9.80
CA ILE A 410 5.87 -13.19 -10.75
C ILE A 410 5.80 -14.66 -11.19
N ILE A 411 5.61 -15.58 -10.24
CA ILE A 411 5.68 -17.01 -10.54
C ILE A 411 4.39 -17.51 -11.20
N SER A 412 3.22 -16.97 -10.76
CA SER A 412 1.93 -17.43 -11.30
C SER A 412 1.37 -16.43 -12.32
N LEU A 413 1.14 -15.18 -11.93
CA LEU A 413 0.38 -14.24 -12.77
C LEU A 413 1.15 -13.85 -14.04
N LEU A 414 2.44 -13.51 -13.93
CA LEU A 414 3.22 -13.05 -15.09
C LEU A 414 3.32 -14.12 -16.20
N PRO A 415 3.65 -15.39 -15.93
CA PRO A 415 3.62 -16.43 -16.95
C PRO A 415 2.24 -16.68 -17.53
N LEU A 416 1.18 -16.68 -16.69
CA LEU A 416 -0.19 -16.86 -17.16
C LEU A 416 -0.64 -15.72 -18.08
N LEU A 417 -0.26 -14.47 -17.78
CA LEU A 417 -0.51 -13.32 -18.64
C LEU A 417 0.17 -13.44 -20.00
N ILE A 418 1.34 -14.07 -20.08
CA ILE A 418 2.05 -14.27 -21.34
C ILE A 418 1.46 -15.47 -22.10
N ILE A 419 1.20 -16.59 -21.44
CA ILE A 419 0.84 -17.87 -22.05
C ILE A 419 -0.64 -17.91 -22.48
N LEU A 420 -1.56 -17.58 -21.58
CA LEU A 420 -3.00 -17.74 -21.85
C LEU A 420 -3.52 -16.93 -23.05
N PRO A 421 -3.06 -15.69 -23.30
CA PRO A 421 -3.52 -14.94 -24.46
C PRO A 421 -3.16 -15.57 -25.81
N HIS A 422 -2.14 -16.42 -25.88
CA HIS A 422 -1.81 -17.17 -27.11
C HIS A 422 -2.90 -18.17 -27.48
N PHE A 423 -3.59 -18.75 -26.49
CA PHE A 423 -4.64 -19.75 -26.71
C PHE A 423 -6.05 -19.15 -26.68
N MET A 424 -6.28 -18.14 -25.87
CA MET A 424 -7.60 -17.58 -25.58
C MET A 424 -7.77 -16.13 -26.06
N GLY A 425 -6.77 -15.55 -26.72
CA GLY A 425 -6.80 -14.15 -27.12
C GLY A 425 -6.95 -13.22 -25.90
N ILE A 426 -7.76 -12.16 -26.03
CA ILE A 426 -7.97 -11.18 -24.97
C ILE A 426 -8.58 -11.78 -23.70
N ASP A 427 -9.37 -12.84 -23.81
CA ASP A 427 -9.97 -13.52 -22.67
C ASP A 427 -8.91 -14.15 -21.76
N GLY A 428 -7.79 -14.62 -22.35
CA GLY A 428 -6.67 -15.17 -21.60
C GLY A 428 -6.07 -14.20 -20.57
N ILE A 429 -6.10 -12.88 -20.87
CA ILE A 429 -5.62 -11.86 -19.94
C ILE A 429 -6.52 -11.82 -18.70
N MET A 430 -7.85 -11.84 -18.86
CA MET A 430 -8.76 -11.79 -17.72
C MET A 430 -8.74 -13.07 -16.88
N PHE A 431 -8.58 -14.25 -17.47
CA PHE A 431 -8.50 -15.52 -16.75
C PHE A 431 -7.17 -15.73 -16.02
N ALA A 432 -6.09 -15.04 -16.40
CA ALA A 432 -4.81 -15.13 -15.72
C ALA A 432 -4.89 -14.73 -14.23
N PHE A 433 -5.68 -13.72 -13.91
CA PHE A 433 -5.80 -13.20 -12.52
C PHE A 433 -6.43 -14.21 -11.55
N PRO A 434 -7.63 -14.75 -11.80
CA PRO A 434 -8.22 -15.70 -10.87
C PRO A 434 -7.42 -17.00 -10.76
N ILE A 435 -6.81 -17.49 -11.84
CA ILE A 435 -5.95 -18.68 -11.78
C ILE A 435 -4.73 -18.42 -10.89
N ALA A 436 -4.07 -17.26 -11.04
CA ALA A 436 -2.95 -16.87 -10.19
C ALA A 436 -3.37 -16.70 -8.72
N ASP A 437 -4.54 -16.12 -8.45
CA ASP A 437 -5.07 -15.96 -7.09
C ASP A 437 -5.34 -17.32 -6.44
N PHE A 438 -5.87 -18.29 -7.18
CA PHE A 438 -6.07 -19.64 -6.70
C PHE A 438 -4.75 -20.35 -6.35
N ILE A 439 -3.77 -20.30 -7.25
CA ILE A 439 -2.44 -20.90 -7.02
C ILE A 439 -1.79 -20.25 -5.79
N ALA A 440 -1.79 -18.93 -5.72
CA ALA A 440 -1.22 -18.18 -4.60
C ALA A 440 -1.91 -18.48 -3.27
N PHE A 441 -3.23 -18.64 -3.27
CA PHE A 441 -3.99 -19.04 -2.10
C PHE A 441 -3.57 -20.43 -1.60
N VAL A 442 -3.52 -21.43 -2.49
CA VAL A 442 -3.10 -22.80 -2.12
C VAL A 442 -1.72 -22.81 -1.50
N VAL A 443 -0.75 -22.15 -2.16
CA VAL A 443 0.62 -22.04 -1.65
C VAL A 443 0.64 -21.32 -0.29
N SER A 444 -0.14 -20.25 -0.13
CA SER A 444 -0.20 -19.50 1.12
C SER A 444 -0.74 -20.32 2.27
N VAL A 445 -1.75 -21.15 2.03
CA VAL A 445 -2.31 -22.06 3.05
C VAL A 445 -1.28 -23.14 3.44
N ILE A 446 -0.52 -23.67 2.48
CA ILE A 446 0.54 -24.65 2.75
C ILE A 446 1.63 -24.02 3.63
N VAL A 447 2.12 -22.84 3.24
CA VAL A 447 3.16 -22.12 4.00
C VAL A 447 2.67 -21.76 5.40
N LEU A 448 1.41 -21.28 5.52
CA LEU A 448 0.81 -20.95 6.81
C LEU A 448 0.69 -22.21 7.71
N LYS A 449 0.19 -23.33 7.17
CA LYS A 449 0.10 -24.58 7.92
C LYS A 449 1.47 -25.03 8.43
N GLY A 450 2.51 -24.91 7.61
CA GLY A 450 3.89 -25.19 8.01
C GLY A 450 4.38 -24.29 9.14
N GLU A 451 4.14 -22.97 9.04
CA GLU A 451 4.53 -22.02 10.09
C GLU A 451 3.75 -22.25 11.40
N MET A 452 2.44 -22.53 11.30
CA MET A 452 1.61 -22.75 12.48
C MET A 452 1.95 -24.01 13.26
N LYS A 453 2.59 -25.01 12.61
CA LYS A 453 3.16 -26.20 13.31
C LYS A 453 4.41 -25.82 14.13
N SER A 454 5.21 -24.86 13.69
CA SER A 454 6.41 -24.38 14.39
C SER A 454 6.09 -23.44 15.57
N ILE A 455 4.89 -22.86 15.61
CA ILE A 455 4.46 -21.99 16.72
C ILE A 455 3.87 -22.85 17.85
N PRO A 456 4.40 -22.77 19.08
CA PRO A 456 3.89 -23.54 20.22
C PRO A 456 2.39 -23.34 20.45
N LYS A 457 1.70 -24.39 20.91
CA LYS A 457 0.26 -24.31 21.20
C LYS A 457 -0.05 -23.58 22.51
N VAL A 458 0.87 -23.60 23.46
CA VAL A 458 0.73 -23.04 24.81
C VAL A 458 1.58 -21.78 24.93
N ASN A 459 1.11 -20.81 25.69
CA ASN A 459 1.89 -19.62 26.04
C ASN A 459 3.14 -20.03 26.83
N GLN A 460 4.24 -19.33 26.58
CA GLN A 460 5.46 -19.48 27.36
C GLN A 460 5.64 -18.20 28.18
N ASP A 461 5.75 -18.35 29.51
CA ASP A 461 6.04 -17.22 30.38
C ASP A 461 7.45 -16.68 30.08
N VAL A 462 7.55 -15.33 29.96
CA VAL A 462 8.78 -14.58 29.69
C VAL A 462 9.10 -13.65 30.85
#